data_585eaf23bc404f0b5a7f7ce65c1963ab
#
_entry.id   585eaf23bc404f0b5a7f7ce65c1963ab
#
_cell.length_a   1.000
_cell.length_b   1.000
_cell.length_c   1.000
_cell.angle_alpha   90.00
_cell.angle_beta   90.00
_cell.angle_gamma   90.00
#
_symmetry.space_group_name_H-M   'P 1'
#
loop_
_entity.id
_entity.type
_entity.pdbx_description
1 polymer ?
#
loop_
_entity_poly.entity_id
_entity_poly.type
_entity_poly.pdbx_seq_one_letter_code
_entity_poly.pdbx_strand_id
1 'polypeptide(L)'
;MPQRGVLPWIDTRPKPRDPVLLRSTMIAAHNEARRRHRAPPLVWDEALARDAAVYAARLARTNRFQHDRQAGKSPRQGENLFRGTRDAYSYAEMIGLLVDEGRYFKPGQFPNVSSTGNVWHVGHYTQIIWPASRRVGCATATNRSNDYLVCRYLPAGNVYGTVLR
;
A
#
# COMPACT_ATOMS: atom_id res chain seq x y z
N MET A 1 -31.45 -7.79 29.73
CA MET A 1 -30.82 -7.35 28.47
C MET A 1 -29.45 -8.02 28.36
N PRO A 2 -29.18 -8.86 27.37
CA PRO A 2 -27.87 -9.47 27.24
C PRO A 2 -26.86 -8.37 26.86
N GLN A 3 -25.82 -8.18 27.67
CA GLN A 3 -24.67 -7.37 27.35
C GLN A 3 -24.05 -7.97 26.07
N ARG A 4 -23.94 -7.18 25.01
CA ARG A 4 -23.15 -7.57 23.83
C ARG A 4 -21.72 -7.70 24.30
N GLY A 5 -21.25 -8.92 24.50
CA GLY A 5 -19.87 -9.20 24.83
C GLY A 5 -18.98 -8.65 23.73
N VAL A 6 -18.12 -7.70 24.07
CA VAL A 6 -17.00 -7.30 23.21
C VAL A 6 -16.18 -8.56 23.00
N LEU A 7 -15.97 -8.95 21.76
CA LEU A 7 -15.12 -10.09 21.43
C LEU A 7 -13.74 -9.85 22.03
N PRO A 8 -13.23 -10.73 22.90
CA PRO A 8 -12.07 -10.44 23.77
C PRO A 8 -10.74 -10.32 23.01
N TRP A 9 -10.72 -10.54 21.69
CA TRP A 9 -9.53 -10.45 20.83
C TRP A 9 -9.47 -9.19 19.98
N ILE A 10 -10.42 -8.26 20.07
CA ILE A 10 -10.32 -6.98 19.38
C ILE A 10 -9.48 -6.04 20.25
N ASP A 11 -8.26 -5.76 19.80
CA ASP A 11 -7.42 -4.75 20.41
C ASP A 11 -7.95 -3.35 20.03
N THR A 12 -8.58 -2.68 20.99
CA THR A 12 -9.17 -1.35 20.83
C THR A 12 -8.22 -0.21 21.17
N ARG A 13 -6.96 -0.53 21.55
CA ARG A 13 -5.95 0.50 21.86
C ARG A 13 -5.56 1.25 20.60
N PRO A 14 -5.34 2.59 20.67
CA PRO A 14 -4.83 3.36 19.55
C PRO A 14 -3.53 2.76 19.03
N LYS A 15 -3.41 2.60 17.72
CA LYS A 15 -2.22 2.07 17.09
C LYS A 15 -1.15 3.15 16.96
N PRO A 16 0.13 2.81 17.19
CA PRO A 16 1.23 3.78 17.04
C PRO A 16 1.23 4.42 15.63
N ARG A 17 1.47 5.73 15.58
CA ARG A 17 1.54 6.54 14.35
C ARG A 17 2.85 7.32 14.31
N ASP A 18 3.96 6.60 14.39
CA ASP A 18 5.31 7.14 14.37
C ASP A 18 5.89 7.04 12.96
N PRO A 19 6.45 8.14 12.37
CA PRO A 19 7.04 8.12 11.02
C PRO A 19 8.23 7.17 10.86
N VAL A 20 9.05 7.00 11.91
CA VAL A 20 10.19 6.07 11.87
C VAL A 20 9.68 4.63 11.82
N LEU A 21 8.68 4.31 12.64
CA LEU A 21 8.01 3.01 12.62
C LEU A 21 7.33 2.75 11.26
N LEU A 22 6.68 3.76 10.68
CA LEU A 22 6.08 3.65 9.34
C LEU A 22 7.14 3.25 8.31
N ARG A 23 8.23 4.01 8.23
CA ARG A 23 9.33 3.75 7.29
C ARG A 23 9.89 2.34 7.43
N SER A 24 10.26 1.94 8.64
CA SER A 24 10.85 0.62 8.89
C SER A 24 9.88 -0.52 8.56
N THR A 25 8.61 -0.38 8.93
CA THR A 25 7.57 -1.38 8.65
C THR A 25 7.31 -1.52 7.15
N MET A 26 7.17 -0.40 6.44
CA MET A 26 6.91 -0.43 5.00
C MET A 26 8.07 -1.02 4.22
N ILE A 27 9.32 -0.61 4.50
CA ILE A 27 10.50 -1.15 3.82
C ILE A 27 10.64 -2.66 4.09
N ALA A 28 10.46 -3.11 5.33
CA ALA A 28 10.57 -4.51 5.67
C ALA A 28 9.53 -5.37 4.94
N ALA A 29 8.27 -4.96 4.96
CA ALA A 29 7.18 -5.72 4.32
C ALA A 29 7.32 -5.77 2.79
N HIS A 30 7.65 -4.66 2.16
CA HIS A 30 7.89 -4.59 0.71
C HIS A 30 9.04 -5.52 0.31
N ASN A 31 10.17 -5.43 0.99
CA ASN A 31 11.37 -6.17 0.62
C ASN A 31 11.26 -7.66 0.94
N GLU A 32 10.47 -8.05 1.95
CA GLU A 32 10.12 -9.44 2.18
C GLU A 32 9.31 -10.04 1.01
N ALA A 33 8.26 -9.33 0.56
CA ALA A 33 7.47 -9.77 -0.59
C ALA A 33 8.32 -9.85 -1.87
N ARG A 34 9.16 -8.84 -2.11
CA ARG A 34 10.05 -8.77 -3.30
C ARG A 34 11.08 -9.88 -3.34
N ARG A 35 11.64 -10.27 -2.19
CA ARG A 35 12.62 -11.35 -2.09
C ARG A 35 12.05 -12.68 -2.62
N ARG A 36 10.76 -12.95 -2.39
CA ARG A 36 10.07 -14.13 -2.90
C ARG A 36 10.06 -14.22 -4.43
N HIS A 37 10.14 -13.08 -5.10
CA HIS A 37 10.16 -12.95 -6.56
C HIS A 37 11.54 -12.59 -7.12
N ARG A 38 12.59 -12.63 -6.28
CA ARG A 38 13.95 -12.23 -6.66
C ARG A 38 14.01 -10.80 -7.25
N ALA A 39 13.04 -9.97 -6.91
CA ALA A 39 13.04 -8.56 -7.29
C ALA A 39 14.03 -7.77 -6.41
N PRO A 40 14.76 -6.81 -6.98
CA PRO A 40 15.68 -5.99 -6.20
C PRO A 40 14.97 -5.25 -5.07
N PRO A 41 15.61 -5.06 -3.90
CA PRO A 41 15.00 -4.36 -2.78
C PRO A 41 14.67 -2.91 -3.15
N LEU A 42 13.57 -2.41 -2.60
CA LEU A 42 13.23 -0.98 -2.63
C LEU A 42 14.05 -0.21 -1.61
N VAL A 43 14.42 1.00 -1.97
CA VAL A 43 15.03 1.98 -1.07
C VAL A 43 14.00 3.06 -0.75
N TRP A 44 14.01 3.52 0.51
CA TRP A 44 13.14 4.62 0.91
C TRP A 44 13.54 5.93 0.26
N ASP A 45 12.53 6.67 -0.20
CA ASP A 45 12.70 7.96 -0.85
C ASP A 45 11.85 9.02 -0.14
N GLU A 46 12.49 10.00 0.46
CA GLU A 46 11.82 11.05 1.22
C GLU A 46 10.98 11.98 0.33
N ALA A 47 11.33 12.15 -0.93
CA ALA A 47 10.52 12.95 -1.85
C ALA A 47 9.20 12.23 -2.16
N LEU A 48 9.26 10.91 -2.40
CA LEU A 48 8.05 10.10 -2.56
C LEU A 48 7.20 10.08 -1.29
N ALA A 49 7.83 10.03 -0.11
CA ALA A 49 7.12 10.08 1.17
C ALA A 49 6.40 11.42 1.37
N ARG A 50 7.03 12.54 0.99
CA ARG A 50 6.37 13.87 1.03
C ARG A 50 5.20 13.95 0.05
N ASP A 51 5.35 13.45 -1.16
CA ASP A 51 4.24 13.38 -2.14
C ASP A 51 3.09 12.51 -1.62
N ALA A 52 3.41 11.37 -1.03
CA ALA A 52 2.44 10.49 -0.38
C ALA A 52 1.70 11.20 0.76
N ALA A 53 2.42 11.98 1.59
CA ALA A 53 1.84 12.72 2.71
C ALA A 53 0.84 13.79 2.25
N VAL A 54 1.19 14.54 1.21
CA VAL A 54 0.29 15.54 0.62
C VAL A 54 -0.99 14.88 0.12
N TYR A 55 -0.87 13.74 -0.55
CA TYR A 55 -2.04 13.05 -1.08
C TYR A 55 -2.87 12.36 0.01
N ALA A 56 -2.24 11.72 0.99
CA ALA A 56 -2.93 11.13 2.14
C ALA A 56 -3.76 12.18 2.90
N ALA A 57 -3.18 13.37 3.16
CA ALA A 57 -3.89 14.48 3.78
C ALA A 57 -5.09 14.95 2.93
N ARG A 58 -4.96 14.97 1.61
CA ARG A 58 -6.06 15.30 0.70
C ARG A 58 -7.19 14.27 0.78
N LEU A 59 -6.87 12.98 0.77
CA LEU A 59 -7.86 11.90 0.91
C LEU A 59 -8.61 12.03 2.24
N ALA A 60 -7.88 12.24 3.34
CA ALA A 60 -8.46 12.40 4.67
C ALA A 60 -9.40 13.61 4.76
N ARG A 61 -8.97 14.78 4.22
CA ARG A 61 -9.76 16.01 4.25
C ARG A 61 -11.03 15.91 3.40
N THR A 62 -10.96 15.26 2.24
CA THR A 62 -12.09 15.16 1.31
C THR A 62 -12.95 13.93 1.53
N ASN A 63 -12.52 13.02 2.42
CA ASN A 63 -13.14 11.73 2.66
C ASN A 63 -13.36 10.90 1.36
N ARG A 64 -12.47 11.06 0.39
CA ARG A 64 -12.47 10.32 -0.88
C ARG A 64 -11.41 9.24 -0.85
N PHE A 65 -11.69 8.14 -1.53
CA PHE A 65 -10.75 7.04 -1.69
C PHE A 65 -10.61 6.70 -3.17
N GLN A 66 -9.63 7.33 -3.82
CA GLN A 66 -9.36 7.19 -5.26
C GLN A 66 -7.90 7.46 -5.54
N HIS A 67 -7.38 6.92 -6.63
CA HIS A 67 -6.03 7.22 -7.08
C HIS A 67 -5.85 8.69 -7.47
N ASP A 68 -4.63 9.19 -7.23
CA ASP A 68 -4.24 10.53 -7.64
C ASP A 68 -4.07 10.59 -9.17
N ARG A 69 -4.70 11.58 -9.78
CA ARG A 69 -4.53 11.83 -11.22
C ARG A 69 -3.12 12.26 -11.58
N GLN A 70 -2.35 12.78 -10.61
CA GLN A 70 -0.97 13.28 -10.78
C GLN A 70 -0.84 14.23 -11.97
N ALA A 71 -1.82 15.12 -12.13
CA ALA A 71 -1.81 16.08 -13.23
C ALA A 71 -0.54 16.95 -13.18
N GLY A 72 0.16 17.04 -14.31
CA GLY A 72 1.41 17.80 -14.43
C GLY A 72 2.64 17.16 -13.79
N LYS A 73 2.53 15.96 -13.19
CA LYS A 73 3.67 15.26 -12.62
C LYS A 73 4.35 14.36 -13.67
N SER A 74 5.65 14.54 -13.84
CA SER A 74 6.49 13.72 -14.73
C SER A 74 7.83 13.44 -14.04
N PRO A 75 8.28 12.16 -13.97
CA PRO A 75 7.52 10.96 -14.32
C PRO A 75 6.36 10.72 -13.38
N ARG A 76 5.32 10.03 -13.86
CA ARG A 76 4.24 9.56 -13.00
C ARG A 76 4.77 8.54 -12.01
N GLN A 77 4.29 8.63 -10.78
CA GLN A 77 4.62 7.70 -9.71
C GLN A 77 3.62 6.54 -9.69
N GLY A 78 4.08 5.33 -9.39
CA GLY A 78 3.20 4.25 -8.96
C GLY A 78 2.54 4.62 -7.63
N GLU A 79 1.39 4.00 -7.33
CA GLU A 79 0.64 4.32 -6.13
C GLU A 79 -0.08 3.09 -5.60
N ASN A 80 0.02 2.86 -4.29
CA ASN A 80 -0.85 1.98 -3.53
C ASN A 80 -1.59 2.78 -2.47
N LEU A 81 -2.86 2.46 -2.28
CA LEU A 81 -3.75 3.10 -1.31
C LEU A 81 -4.35 2.07 -0.36
N PHE A 82 -4.46 2.44 0.92
CA PHE A 82 -5.27 1.72 1.90
C PHE A 82 -6.14 2.72 2.65
N ARG A 83 -7.37 2.30 2.98
CA ARG A 83 -8.27 3.01 3.90
C ARG A 83 -8.86 1.99 4.87
N GLY A 84 -8.84 2.31 6.14
CA GLY A 84 -9.46 1.51 7.19
C GLY A 84 -10.08 2.37 8.27
N THR A 85 -10.87 1.76 9.14
CA THR A 85 -11.43 2.44 10.32
C THR A 85 -10.29 3.01 11.15
N ARG A 86 -10.47 4.25 11.61
CA ARG A 86 -9.49 4.95 12.44
C ARG A 86 -9.05 4.10 13.63
N ASP A 87 -7.74 4.04 13.85
CA ASP A 87 -7.08 3.32 14.94
C ASP A 87 -7.28 1.78 14.94
N ALA A 88 -7.97 1.22 13.93
CA ALA A 88 -8.21 -0.22 13.88
C ALA A 88 -7.00 -1.04 13.41
N TYR A 89 -6.10 -0.44 12.61
CA TYR A 89 -5.01 -1.16 11.95
C TYR A 89 -3.65 -0.59 12.34
N SER A 90 -2.69 -1.44 12.68
CA SER A 90 -1.27 -1.10 12.73
C SER A 90 -0.71 -0.89 11.32
N TYR A 91 0.47 -0.30 11.20
CA TYR A 91 1.15 -0.18 9.91
C TYR A 91 1.43 -1.56 9.29
N ALA A 92 1.80 -2.54 10.11
CA ALA A 92 2.04 -3.90 9.63
C ALA A 92 0.76 -4.54 9.07
N GLU A 93 -0.38 -4.32 9.70
CA GLU A 93 -1.67 -4.81 9.21
C GLU A 93 -2.10 -4.10 7.92
N MET A 94 -1.90 -2.78 7.81
CA MET A 94 -2.21 -2.03 6.60
C MET A 94 -1.47 -2.58 5.38
N ILE A 95 -0.14 -2.69 5.46
CA ILE A 95 0.67 -3.22 4.35
C ILE A 95 0.45 -4.73 4.17
N GLY A 96 0.21 -5.46 5.25
CA GLY A 96 -0.07 -6.89 5.22
C GLY A 96 -1.29 -7.23 4.35
N LEU A 97 -2.36 -6.44 4.44
CA LEU A 97 -3.55 -6.63 3.60
C LEU A 97 -3.25 -6.44 2.11
N LEU A 98 -2.36 -5.51 1.76
CA LEU A 98 -1.93 -5.33 0.37
C LEU A 98 -1.02 -6.48 -0.11
N VAL A 99 -0.17 -6.99 0.77
CA VAL A 99 0.70 -8.14 0.50
C VAL A 99 -0.11 -9.43 0.38
N ASP A 100 -1.19 -9.59 1.15
CA ASP A 100 -2.05 -10.77 1.13
C ASP A 100 -2.76 -11.00 -0.22
N GLU A 101 -2.86 -9.98 -1.06
CA GLU A 101 -3.33 -10.15 -2.44
C GLU A 101 -2.45 -11.12 -3.24
N GLY A 102 -1.21 -11.35 -2.79
CA GLY A 102 -0.27 -12.29 -3.38
C GLY A 102 -0.79 -13.73 -3.47
N ARG A 103 -1.76 -14.11 -2.64
CA ARG A 103 -2.45 -15.42 -2.74
C ARG A 103 -3.18 -15.63 -4.07
N TYR A 104 -3.53 -14.55 -4.75
CA TYR A 104 -4.19 -14.58 -6.06
C TYR A 104 -3.23 -14.32 -7.22
N PHE A 105 -1.97 -14.02 -6.93
CA PHE A 105 -0.96 -13.75 -7.95
C PHE A 105 -0.59 -15.03 -8.69
N LYS A 106 -0.50 -14.96 -10.01
CA LYS A 106 0.15 -15.96 -10.88
C LYS A 106 1.12 -15.27 -11.83
N PRO A 107 2.26 -15.89 -12.12
CA PRO A 107 3.19 -15.40 -13.13
C PRO A 107 2.50 -15.23 -14.49
N GLY A 108 2.89 -14.20 -15.22
CA GLY A 108 2.31 -13.92 -16.54
C GLY A 108 2.60 -12.51 -17.01
N GLN A 109 1.99 -12.15 -18.14
CA GLN A 109 2.07 -10.81 -18.68
C GLN A 109 0.97 -9.93 -18.06
N PHE A 110 1.37 -8.82 -17.42
CA PHE A 110 0.42 -7.89 -16.85
C PHE A 110 -0.53 -7.29 -17.93
N PRO A 111 -1.85 -7.26 -17.72
CA PRO A 111 -2.59 -7.46 -16.47
C PRO A 111 -3.06 -8.91 -16.18
N ASN A 112 -2.69 -9.91 -16.99
CA ASN A 112 -3.16 -11.28 -16.86
C ASN A 112 -2.36 -12.06 -15.80
N VAL A 113 -2.31 -11.56 -14.58
CA VAL A 113 -1.47 -12.05 -13.48
C VAL A 113 -2.28 -12.42 -12.23
N SER A 114 -3.60 -12.53 -12.37
CA SER A 114 -4.50 -12.96 -11.29
C SER A 114 -5.10 -14.33 -11.57
N SER A 115 -5.05 -15.23 -10.58
CA SER A 115 -5.72 -16.52 -10.63
C SER A 115 -7.25 -16.41 -10.67
N THR A 116 -7.80 -15.27 -10.25
CA THR A 116 -9.24 -14.98 -10.31
C THR A 116 -9.68 -14.42 -11.65
N GLY A 117 -8.76 -14.10 -12.57
CA GLY A 117 -9.04 -13.40 -13.81
C GLY A 117 -9.27 -11.90 -13.67
N ASN A 118 -9.23 -11.36 -12.45
CA ASN A 118 -9.42 -9.94 -12.17
C ASN A 118 -8.14 -9.32 -11.60
N VAL A 119 -7.52 -8.42 -12.35
CA VAL A 119 -6.28 -7.75 -11.95
C VAL A 119 -6.44 -6.89 -10.69
N TRP A 120 -7.62 -6.39 -10.42
CA TRP A 120 -7.90 -5.60 -9.22
C TRP A 120 -7.72 -6.39 -7.92
N HIS A 121 -7.73 -7.73 -7.98
CA HIS A 121 -7.48 -8.59 -6.82
C HIS A 121 -5.99 -8.75 -6.49
N VAL A 122 -5.09 -8.26 -7.34
CA VAL A 122 -3.63 -8.37 -7.17
C VAL A 122 -2.87 -7.07 -7.44
N GLY A 123 -3.56 -6.00 -7.79
CA GLY A 123 -2.94 -4.75 -8.27
C GLY A 123 -2.02 -4.08 -7.26
N HIS A 124 -2.33 -4.13 -5.97
CA HIS A 124 -1.44 -3.62 -4.94
C HIS A 124 -0.20 -4.50 -4.80
N TYR A 125 -0.39 -5.82 -4.78
CA TYR A 125 0.71 -6.77 -4.68
C TYR A 125 1.67 -6.69 -5.86
N THR A 126 1.15 -6.60 -7.10
CA THR A 126 2.01 -6.49 -8.29
C THR A 126 2.84 -5.22 -8.28
N GLN A 127 2.31 -4.08 -7.78
CA GLN A 127 3.10 -2.88 -7.57
C GLN A 127 4.20 -3.09 -6.52
N ILE A 128 3.90 -3.77 -5.42
CA ILE A 128 4.88 -4.06 -4.36
C ILE A 128 6.06 -4.87 -4.91
N ILE A 129 5.78 -5.92 -5.67
CA ILE A 129 6.82 -6.81 -6.22
C ILE A 129 7.38 -6.36 -7.58
N TRP A 130 6.95 -5.22 -8.11
CA TRP A 130 7.30 -4.78 -9.46
C TRP A 130 8.80 -4.66 -9.67
N PRO A 131 9.42 -5.47 -10.57
CA PRO A 131 10.89 -5.59 -10.62
C PRO A 131 11.59 -4.28 -10.99
N ALA A 132 10.97 -3.45 -11.84
CA ALA A 132 11.57 -2.18 -12.28
C ALA A 132 11.45 -1.04 -11.24
N SER A 133 10.53 -1.12 -10.28
CA SER A 133 10.46 -0.13 -9.20
C SER A 133 11.68 -0.27 -8.29
N ARG A 134 12.28 0.86 -7.92
CA ARG A 134 13.51 0.93 -7.11
C ARG A 134 13.35 1.70 -5.82
N ARG A 135 12.39 2.62 -5.77
CA ARG A 135 12.20 3.54 -4.64
C ARG A 135 10.75 3.55 -4.20
N VAL A 136 10.54 3.70 -2.90
CA VAL A 136 9.22 3.81 -2.29
C VAL A 136 9.24 4.85 -1.19
N GLY A 137 8.16 5.59 -1.05
CA GLY A 137 7.89 6.45 0.08
C GLY A 137 6.42 6.39 0.43
N CYS A 138 6.11 6.27 1.71
CA CYS A 138 4.75 6.13 2.21
C CYS A 138 4.46 7.19 3.28
N ALA A 139 3.17 7.51 3.44
CA ALA A 139 2.68 8.35 4.51
C ALA A 139 1.25 7.95 4.89
N THR A 140 0.86 8.30 6.10
CA THR A 140 -0.52 8.14 6.57
C THR A 140 -1.14 9.48 6.92
N ALA A 141 -2.46 9.56 6.81
CA ALA A 141 -3.26 10.66 7.34
C ALA A 141 -4.56 10.09 7.91
N THR A 142 -5.13 10.81 8.85
CA THR A 142 -6.31 10.38 9.60
C THR A 142 -7.37 11.45 9.52
N ASN A 143 -8.62 11.06 9.38
CA ASN A 143 -9.76 11.94 9.61
C ASN A 143 -10.60 11.43 10.79
N ARG A 144 -11.81 11.93 10.94
CA ARG A 144 -12.68 11.56 12.05
C ARG A 144 -12.98 10.06 12.14
N SER A 145 -13.06 9.38 10.98
CA SER A 145 -13.55 7.99 10.87
C SER A 145 -12.54 7.01 10.33
N ASN A 146 -11.53 7.46 9.60
CA ASN A 146 -10.63 6.59 8.83
C ASN A 146 -9.17 6.98 8.95
N ASP A 147 -8.32 5.97 8.84
CA ASP A 147 -6.91 6.10 8.50
C ASP A 147 -6.71 5.84 7.01
N TYR A 148 -5.81 6.60 6.40
CA TYR A 148 -5.41 6.48 5.01
C TYR A 148 -3.91 6.23 4.94
N LEU A 149 -3.50 5.23 4.17
CA LEU A 149 -2.11 5.00 3.80
C LEU A 149 -1.95 5.26 2.30
N VAL A 150 -0.92 5.99 1.93
CA VAL A 150 -0.48 6.18 0.55
C VAL A 150 0.96 5.75 0.44
N CYS A 151 1.28 4.88 -0.52
CA CYS A 151 2.65 4.58 -0.93
C CYS A 151 2.86 5.01 -2.37
N ARG A 152 3.99 5.65 -2.65
CA ARG A 152 4.41 6.11 -3.99
C ARG A 152 5.68 5.39 -4.41
N TYR A 153 5.78 5.08 -5.69
CA TYR A 153 6.86 4.26 -6.24
C TYR A 153 7.48 4.92 -7.47
N LEU A 154 8.79 4.76 -7.63
CA LEU A 154 9.52 5.12 -8.85
C LEU A 154 10.55 4.05 -9.21
N PRO A 155 10.64 3.68 -10.49
CA PRO A 155 9.64 3.88 -11.55
C PRO A 155 8.29 3.29 -11.20
N ALA A 156 7.21 3.78 -11.82
CA ALA A 156 5.86 3.24 -11.62
C ALA A 156 5.78 1.78 -12.08
N GLY A 157 5.04 0.97 -11.34
CA GLY A 157 4.71 -0.40 -11.71
C GLY A 157 3.39 -0.52 -12.47
N ASN A 158 2.91 -1.75 -12.57
CA ASN A 158 1.63 -2.11 -13.22
C ASN A 158 1.53 -1.61 -14.66
N VAL A 159 2.64 -1.78 -15.41
CA VAL A 159 2.74 -1.39 -16.82
C VAL A 159 2.28 -2.55 -17.69
N TYR A 160 1.27 -2.29 -18.53
CA TYR A 160 0.72 -3.29 -19.45
C TYR A 160 1.80 -3.90 -20.35
N GLY A 161 1.74 -5.20 -20.56
CA GLY A 161 2.67 -5.93 -21.42
C GLY A 161 3.95 -6.42 -20.72
N THR A 162 4.20 -5.97 -19.47
CA THR A 162 5.36 -6.45 -18.71
C THR A 162 5.13 -7.85 -18.17
N VAL A 163 6.13 -8.72 -18.31
CA VAL A 163 6.09 -10.09 -17.77
C VAL A 163 6.56 -10.09 -16.32
N LEU A 164 5.73 -10.63 -15.43
CA LEU A 164 6.05 -10.90 -14.03
C LEU A 164 6.27 -12.39 -13.80
N ARG A 165 7.26 -12.74 -12.97
CA ARG A 165 7.68 -14.12 -12.66
C ARG A 165 7.64 -14.41 -11.18
#